data_3fbe3a1af16f22650d347c9ab8cc43f3
#
_entry.id   3fbe3a1af16f22650d347c9ab8cc43f3
#
_cell.length_a   1.000
_cell.length_b   1.000
_cell.length_c   1.000
_cell.angle_alpha   90.00
_cell.angle_beta   90.00
_cell.angle_gamma   90.00
#
_symmetry.space_group_name_H-M   'P 1'
#
loop_
_entity.id
_entity.type
_entity.pdbx_description
1 polymer ?
#
loop_
_entity_poly.entity_id
_entity_poly.type
_entity_poly.pdbx_seq_one_letter_code
_entity_poly.pdbx_strand_id
1 'polypeptide(L)'
;MVKPPEVLALIPARGGSKGIPRKNIRAFAGAPLIAWSITAALRAEMVTRVVVSTDDEEIAAVARAWGAETPFLRPAELAQDDTTDYPVFRHALDWLAARENYRPDVVVQLRPTSPVRPQGCVDDAVRLLLAHPEADCVRGVVPSGQNPFKMWKLDPDSGRMLPLLQVEGIAEPYNAPRQSLPKTYWQTGHIDAIRASTILEKGSLTGEIILPLMIDPRYTADIDTPADWERCERLLLDPQIQAVDPLVSRRPFPTRVSLLLMDFDGVLSDDLVFTDQEGKEAVRCSRSDGFGLSLLREKTDIQAAVLSREENPVVSARCRK
;
A
#
# COMPACT_ATOMS: atom_id res chain seq x y z
N MET A 1 -13.47 22.72 -25.96
CA MET A 1 -13.28 21.41 -25.26
C MET A 1 -12.89 21.75 -23.83
N VAL A 2 -13.59 21.18 -22.86
CA VAL A 2 -13.24 21.35 -21.44
C VAL A 2 -11.92 20.58 -21.23
N LYS A 3 -10.92 21.23 -20.62
CA LYS A 3 -9.66 20.59 -20.26
C LYS A 3 -9.97 19.41 -19.30
N PRO A 4 -9.38 18.22 -19.51
CA PRO A 4 -9.53 17.14 -18.54
C PRO A 4 -9.01 17.57 -17.17
N PRO A 5 -9.59 17.09 -16.07
CA PRO A 5 -9.17 17.46 -14.72
C PRO A 5 -7.75 16.98 -14.44
N GLU A 6 -6.98 17.80 -13.73
CA GLU A 6 -5.69 17.42 -13.19
C GLU A 6 -5.89 16.65 -11.88
N VAL A 7 -5.48 15.40 -11.86
CA VAL A 7 -5.66 14.51 -10.70
C VAL A 7 -4.30 14.10 -10.13
N LEU A 8 -3.99 14.60 -8.95
CA LEU A 8 -2.75 14.29 -8.22
C LEU A 8 -2.97 13.14 -7.25
N ALA A 9 -2.30 12.02 -7.46
CA ALA A 9 -2.16 11.03 -6.39
C ALA A 9 -1.03 11.45 -5.44
N LEU A 10 -1.35 11.67 -4.18
CA LEU A 10 -0.40 12.04 -3.13
C LEU A 10 -0.31 10.91 -2.10
N ILE A 11 0.89 10.36 -1.94
CA ILE A 11 1.19 9.21 -1.08
C ILE A 11 2.05 9.69 0.09
N PRO A 12 1.49 9.84 1.32
CA PRO A 12 2.28 10.22 2.48
C PRO A 12 3.04 9.01 3.03
N ALA A 13 4.36 9.13 3.16
CA ALA A 13 5.23 8.05 3.63
C ALA A 13 6.38 8.61 4.47
N ARG A 14 6.19 8.70 5.81
CA ARG A 14 7.25 9.16 6.71
C ARG A 14 8.27 8.06 7.02
N GLY A 15 9.52 8.44 7.38
CA GLY A 15 10.60 7.54 7.76
C GLY A 15 10.40 6.90 9.13
N GLY A 16 9.81 7.62 10.08
CA GLY A 16 9.68 7.27 11.50
C GLY A 16 8.54 6.30 11.86
N SER A 17 8.45 5.12 11.20
CA SER A 17 7.43 4.12 11.53
C SER A 17 7.76 3.37 12.83
N LYS A 18 6.89 3.45 13.86
CA LYS A 18 7.12 2.83 15.19
C LYS A 18 6.72 1.35 15.24
N GLY A 19 5.56 0.97 14.74
CA GLY A 19 5.04 -0.41 14.83
C GLY A 19 5.85 -1.42 14.04
N ILE A 20 6.32 -1.01 12.86
CA ILE A 20 7.19 -1.83 11.98
C ILE A 20 8.32 -0.93 11.50
N PRO A 21 9.59 -1.18 11.90
CA PRO A 21 10.72 -0.39 11.43
C PRO A 21 10.83 -0.37 9.91
N ARG A 22 11.07 0.82 9.33
CA ARG A 22 11.19 1.02 7.88
C ARG A 22 9.98 0.54 7.08
N LYS A 23 8.79 0.55 7.66
CA LYS A 23 7.56 -0.04 7.14
C LYS A 23 7.34 0.23 5.64
N ASN A 24 7.48 1.48 5.21
CA ASN A 24 7.15 1.89 3.84
C ASN A 24 8.03 1.28 2.75
N ILE A 25 9.28 0.93 3.06
CA ILE A 25 10.22 0.32 2.11
C ILE A 25 10.55 -1.13 2.41
N ARG A 26 10.00 -1.68 3.49
CA ARG A 26 10.12 -3.10 3.80
C ARG A 26 9.39 -3.93 2.74
N ALA A 27 9.98 -5.06 2.35
CA ALA A 27 9.38 -5.97 1.37
C ALA A 27 8.08 -6.57 1.90
N PHE A 28 6.98 -6.30 1.22
CA PHE A 28 5.64 -6.85 1.44
C PHE A 28 5.24 -7.64 0.19
N ALA A 29 5.01 -8.94 0.33
CA ALA A 29 4.70 -9.85 -0.77
C ALA A 29 5.63 -9.63 -2.00
N GLY A 30 6.94 -9.48 -1.76
CA GLY A 30 7.96 -9.38 -2.81
C GLY A 30 8.28 -7.98 -3.34
N ALA A 31 7.55 -6.93 -2.95
CA ALA A 31 7.82 -5.54 -3.34
C ALA A 31 7.84 -4.61 -2.11
N PRO A 32 8.53 -3.45 -2.14
CA PRO A 32 8.40 -2.47 -1.07
C PRO A 32 6.94 -2.09 -0.82
N LEU A 33 6.53 -1.95 0.44
CA LEU A 33 5.14 -1.65 0.79
C LEU A 33 4.58 -0.43 0.04
N ILE A 34 5.37 0.65 -0.08
CA ILE A 34 4.97 1.86 -0.79
C ILE A 34 4.71 1.62 -2.28
N ALA A 35 5.36 0.62 -2.89
CA ALA A 35 5.21 0.30 -4.32
C ALA A 35 3.77 -0.11 -4.67
N TRP A 36 3.03 -0.70 -3.74
CA TRP A 36 1.63 -1.08 -3.91
C TRP A 36 0.73 0.15 -4.14
N SER A 37 0.94 1.21 -3.36
CA SER A 37 0.20 2.47 -3.54
C SER A 37 0.66 3.23 -4.78
N ILE A 38 1.96 3.26 -5.07
CA ILE A 38 2.51 3.89 -6.28
C ILE A 38 1.94 3.21 -7.54
N THR A 39 1.99 1.87 -7.59
CA THR A 39 1.47 1.11 -8.73
C THR A 39 -0.03 1.31 -8.90
N ALA A 40 -0.80 1.36 -7.81
CA ALA A 40 -2.24 1.63 -7.89
C ALA A 40 -2.52 3.01 -8.50
N ALA A 41 -1.74 4.03 -8.14
CA ALA A 41 -1.84 5.37 -8.72
C ALA A 41 -1.43 5.40 -10.21
N LEU A 42 -0.29 4.79 -10.55
CA LEU A 42 0.24 4.80 -11.92
C LEU A 42 -0.62 4.00 -12.91
N ARG A 43 -1.39 3.03 -12.44
CA ARG A 43 -2.30 2.23 -13.28
C ARG A 43 -3.70 2.82 -13.41
N ALA A 44 -4.03 3.78 -12.57
CA ALA A 44 -5.31 4.46 -12.65
C ALA A 44 -5.34 5.38 -13.89
N GLU A 45 -6.43 5.28 -14.66
CA GLU A 45 -6.60 6.06 -15.91
C GLU A 45 -6.85 7.55 -15.64
N MET A 46 -7.48 7.84 -14.49
CA MET A 46 -7.85 9.21 -14.12
C MET A 46 -6.71 9.99 -13.45
N VAL A 47 -5.66 9.31 -12.97
CA VAL A 47 -4.52 9.95 -12.31
C VAL A 47 -3.56 10.53 -13.34
N THR A 48 -3.28 11.84 -13.24
CA THR A 48 -2.37 12.54 -14.16
C THR A 48 -0.95 12.66 -13.61
N ARG A 49 -0.80 12.61 -12.27
CA ARG A 49 0.50 12.76 -11.61
C ARG A 49 0.56 11.98 -10.30
N VAL A 50 1.71 11.40 -9.97
CA VAL A 50 1.93 10.61 -8.75
C VAL A 50 3.10 11.18 -7.98
N VAL A 51 2.85 11.68 -6.77
CA VAL A 51 3.85 12.28 -5.89
C VAL A 51 3.86 11.55 -4.54
N VAL A 52 5.07 11.24 -4.06
CA VAL A 52 5.30 10.76 -2.69
C VAL A 52 5.82 11.90 -1.84
N SER A 53 5.14 12.16 -0.72
CA SER A 53 5.60 13.10 0.30
C SER A 53 6.29 12.34 1.42
N THR A 54 7.60 12.49 1.54
CA THR A 54 8.43 11.85 2.56
C THR A 54 9.50 12.81 3.11
N ASP A 55 9.90 12.57 4.35
CA ASP A 55 11.03 13.22 5.04
C ASP A 55 12.33 12.42 4.94
N ASP A 56 12.30 11.26 4.26
CA ASP A 56 13.37 10.25 4.25
C ASP A 56 13.88 10.02 2.82
N GLU A 57 15.18 10.22 2.60
CA GLU A 57 15.82 10.10 1.28
C GLU A 57 15.79 8.66 0.73
N GLU A 58 15.87 7.65 1.59
CA GLU A 58 15.80 6.25 1.14
C GLU A 58 14.39 5.91 0.64
N ILE A 59 13.36 6.37 1.36
CA ILE A 59 11.97 6.25 0.89
C ILE A 59 11.79 7.01 -0.44
N ALA A 60 12.35 8.21 -0.56
CA ALA A 60 12.30 8.98 -1.79
C ALA A 60 12.98 8.27 -2.96
N ALA A 61 14.15 7.66 -2.73
CA ALA A 61 14.87 6.89 -3.75
C ALA A 61 14.07 5.66 -4.20
N VAL A 62 13.49 4.91 -3.25
CA VAL A 62 12.62 3.76 -3.56
C VAL A 62 11.38 4.22 -4.33
N ALA A 63 10.73 5.32 -3.91
CA ALA A 63 9.55 5.83 -4.61
C ALA A 63 9.85 6.19 -6.07
N ARG A 64 10.98 6.87 -6.33
CA ARG A 64 11.44 7.19 -7.69
C ARG A 64 11.73 5.93 -8.51
N ALA A 65 12.35 4.93 -7.92
CA ALA A 65 12.62 3.65 -8.59
C ALA A 65 11.33 2.93 -9.02
N TRP A 66 10.22 3.16 -8.31
CA TRP A 66 8.90 2.62 -8.65
C TRP A 66 8.03 3.57 -9.50
N GLY A 67 8.60 4.71 -9.97
CA GLY A 67 7.97 5.59 -10.93
C GLY A 67 7.16 6.75 -10.36
N ALA A 68 7.19 6.97 -9.05
CA ALA A 68 6.60 8.17 -8.44
C ALA A 68 7.60 9.32 -8.43
N GLU A 69 7.09 10.54 -8.40
CA GLU A 69 7.88 11.74 -8.20
C GLU A 69 8.08 12.02 -6.69
N THR A 70 9.25 12.57 -6.36
CA THR A 70 9.56 13.11 -5.03
C THR A 70 10.23 14.47 -5.21
N PRO A 71 9.44 15.50 -5.61
CA PRO A 71 9.99 16.80 -5.99
C PRO A 71 10.53 17.60 -4.81
N PHE A 72 10.21 17.20 -3.60
CA PHE A 72 10.65 17.80 -2.33
C PHE A 72 10.86 16.75 -1.26
N LEU A 73 11.65 17.09 -0.26
CA LEU A 73 11.60 16.42 1.04
C LEU A 73 10.64 17.17 1.96
N ARG A 74 9.80 16.41 2.65
CA ARG A 74 8.87 16.94 3.64
C ARG A 74 9.66 17.50 4.82
N PRO A 75 9.36 18.70 5.32
CA PRO A 75 9.95 19.23 6.54
C PRO A 75 9.75 18.30 7.74
N ALA A 76 10.77 18.17 8.59
CA ALA A 76 10.76 17.23 9.72
C ALA A 76 9.62 17.51 10.73
N GLU A 77 9.21 18.77 10.88
CA GLU A 77 8.06 19.17 11.70
C GLU A 77 6.72 18.64 11.20
N LEU A 78 6.65 18.28 9.91
CA LEU A 78 5.47 17.63 9.30
C LEU A 78 5.57 16.11 9.25
N ALA A 79 6.59 15.52 9.88
CA ALA A 79 6.83 14.08 9.93
C ALA A 79 6.76 13.50 11.36
N GLN A 80 6.28 14.28 12.32
CA GLN A 80 6.14 13.88 13.72
C GLN A 80 5.03 12.83 13.88
N ASP A 81 5.01 12.13 15.03
CA ASP A 81 4.07 11.04 15.29
C ASP A 81 2.61 11.51 15.39
N ASP A 82 2.39 12.73 15.87
CA ASP A 82 1.11 13.38 16.06
C ASP A 82 0.72 14.29 14.88
N THR A 83 1.57 14.39 13.86
CA THR A 83 1.27 15.16 12.66
C THR A 83 0.11 14.53 11.91
N THR A 84 -1.00 15.26 11.78
CA THR A 84 -2.15 14.84 10.98
C THR A 84 -1.87 14.93 9.49
N ASP A 85 -2.70 14.29 8.66
CA ASP A 85 -2.51 14.31 7.20
C ASP A 85 -2.69 15.71 6.59
N TYR A 86 -3.54 16.58 7.15
CA TYR A 86 -3.87 17.88 6.56
C TYR A 86 -2.64 18.76 6.28
N PRO A 87 -1.77 19.08 7.26
CA PRO A 87 -0.60 19.92 7.00
C PRO A 87 0.38 19.29 5.98
N VAL A 88 0.44 17.97 5.88
CA VAL A 88 1.26 17.25 4.90
C VAL A 88 0.75 17.50 3.48
N PHE A 89 -0.57 17.40 3.29
CA PHE A 89 -1.22 17.61 2.01
C PHE A 89 -1.17 19.09 1.61
N ARG A 90 -1.42 19.97 2.55
CA ARG A 90 -1.32 21.42 2.33
C ARG A 90 0.08 21.82 1.88
N HIS A 91 1.12 21.34 2.57
CA HIS A 91 2.52 21.59 2.21
C HIS A 91 2.81 21.13 0.76
N ALA A 92 2.39 19.93 0.39
CA ALA A 92 2.62 19.42 -0.95
C ALA A 92 1.97 20.28 -2.04
N LEU A 93 0.70 20.69 -1.83
CA LEU A 93 -0.02 21.54 -2.78
C LEU A 93 0.58 22.95 -2.87
N ASP A 94 0.95 23.56 -1.76
CA ASP A 94 1.58 24.89 -1.72
C ASP A 94 2.95 24.85 -2.41
N TRP A 95 3.76 23.81 -2.17
CA TRP A 95 5.06 23.64 -2.81
C TRP A 95 4.92 23.48 -4.33
N LEU A 96 4.03 22.60 -4.80
CA LEU A 96 3.81 22.34 -6.22
C LEU A 96 3.28 23.58 -6.94
N ALA A 97 2.39 24.34 -6.30
CA ALA A 97 1.89 25.59 -6.85
C ALA A 97 2.97 26.66 -6.95
N ALA A 98 3.83 26.79 -5.92
CA ALA A 98 4.85 27.84 -5.86
C ALA A 98 6.07 27.55 -6.75
N ARG A 99 6.48 26.29 -6.87
CA ARG A 99 7.72 25.89 -7.56
C ARG A 99 7.51 25.43 -8.99
N GLU A 100 6.35 24.85 -9.29
CA GLU A 100 6.08 24.25 -10.59
C GLU A 100 4.83 24.83 -11.27
N ASN A 101 4.16 25.79 -10.64
CA ASN A 101 2.88 26.32 -11.08
C ASN A 101 1.83 25.23 -11.36
N TYR A 102 1.93 24.10 -10.63
CA TYR A 102 1.01 22.97 -10.75
C TYR A 102 -0.11 23.07 -9.71
N ARG A 103 -1.36 23.00 -10.17
CA ARG A 103 -2.57 23.10 -9.34
C ARG A 103 -3.53 22.00 -9.78
N PRO A 104 -3.63 20.89 -9.04
CA PRO A 104 -4.59 19.84 -9.36
C PRO A 104 -6.03 20.28 -9.06
N ASP A 105 -6.99 19.66 -9.74
CA ASP A 105 -8.42 19.81 -9.44
C ASP A 105 -8.84 18.82 -8.34
N VAL A 106 -8.25 17.61 -8.37
CA VAL A 106 -8.52 16.52 -7.42
C VAL A 106 -7.22 15.99 -6.83
N VAL A 107 -7.22 15.72 -5.55
CA VAL A 107 -6.14 15.05 -4.83
C VAL A 107 -6.62 13.67 -4.37
N VAL A 108 -5.91 12.64 -4.76
CA VAL A 108 -6.16 11.26 -4.34
C VAL A 108 -5.16 10.90 -3.25
N GLN A 109 -5.63 10.61 -2.04
CA GLN A 109 -4.82 10.09 -0.95
C GLN A 109 -4.77 8.56 -1.01
N LEU A 110 -3.57 7.99 -1.09
CA LEU A 110 -3.34 6.54 -1.02
C LEU A 110 -2.40 6.22 0.14
N ARG A 111 -2.91 5.57 1.17
CA ARG A 111 -2.08 5.18 2.32
C ARG A 111 -1.30 3.90 2.01
N PRO A 112 0.04 3.87 2.20
CA PRO A 112 0.82 2.64 2.04
C PRO A 112 0.36 1.51 2.96
N THR A 113 -0.21 1.84 4.12
CA THR A 113 -0.70 0.85 5.10
C THR A 113 -1.89 0.03 4.62
N SER A 114 -2.57 0.44 3.56
CA SER A 114 -3.67 -0.32 2.94
C SER A 114 -3.26 -0.83 1.55
N PRO A 115 -2.32 -1.80 1.45
CA PRO A 115 -1.75 -2.23 0.17
C PRO A 115 -2.70 -3.09 -0.66
N VAL A 116 -3.59 -3.85 -0.02
CA VAL A 116 -4.53 -4.76 -0.71
C VAL A 116 -5.69 -3.95 -1.28
N ARG A 117 -5.41 -3.21 -2.36
CA ARG A 117 -6.35 -2.26 -2.97
C ARG A 117 -7.06 -2.89 -4.16
N PRO A 118 -8.40 -2.86 -4.22
CA PRO A 118 -9.14 -3.38 -5.37
C PRO A 118 -8.71 -2.70 -6.67
N GLN A 119 -8.65 -3.45 -7.76
CA GLN A 119 -8.44 -2.88 -9.09
C GLN A 119 -9.56 -1.89 -9.43
N GLY A 120 -9.22 -0.77 -10.06
CA GLY A 120 -10.17 0.26 -10.47
C GLY A 120 -10.66 1.20 -9.37
N CYS A 121 -10.44 0.90 -8.06
CA CYS A 121 -11.00 1.71 -6.98
C CYS A 121 -10.55 3.17 -6.99
N VAL A 122 -9.37 3.47 -7.53
CA VAL A 122 -8.86 4.85 -7.67
C VAL A 122 -9.70 5.62 -8.69
N ASP A 123 -9.91 5.02 -9.85
CA ASP A 123 -10.71 5.62 -10.92
C ASP A 123 -12.17 5.77 -10.52
N ASP A 124 -12.72 4.77 -9.84
CA ASP A 124 -14.12 4.81 -9.36
C ASP A 124 -14.33 5.94 -8.36
N ALA A 125 -13.38 6.17 -7.44
CA ALA A 125 -13.46 7.28 -6.49
C ALA A 125 -13.40 8.64 -7.19
N VAL A 126 -12.50 8.81 -8.15
CA VAL A 126 -12.37 10.05 -8.91
C VAL A 126 -13.61 10.30 -9.78
N ARG A 127 -14.09 9.28 -10.50
CA ARG A 127 -15.32 9.38 -11.32
C ARG A 127 -16.53 9.76 -10.46
N LEU A 128 -16.68 9.13 -9.29
CA LEU A 128 -17.75 9.43 -8.36
C LEU A 128 -17.70 10.89 -7.88
N LEU A 129 -16.50 11.38 -7.50
CA LEU A 129 -16.32 12.77 -7.09
C LEU A 129 -16.65 13.75 -8.21
N LEU A 130 -16.18 13.47 -9.44
CA LEU A 130 -16.43 14.36 -10.59
C LEU A 130 -17.89 14.38 -11.02
N ALA A 131 -18.62 13.27 -10.85
CA ALA A 131 -20.04 13.17 -11.14
C ALA A 131 -20.92 13.97 -10.13
N HIS A 132 -20.37 14.35 -8.97
CA HIS A 132 -21.06 15.05 -7.89
C HIS A 132 -20.36 16.37 -7.57
N PRO A 133 -20.64 17.46 -8.31
CA PRO A 133 -19.97 18.76 -8.11
C PRO A 133 -20.11 19.34 -6.69
N GLU A 134 -21.17 18.97 -6.00
CA GLU A 134 -21.47 19.39 -4.62
C GLU A 134 -20.59 18.68 -3.57
N ALA A 135 -20.04 17.51 -3.91
CA ALA A 135 -19.26 16.72 -2.98
C ALA A 135 -17.84 17.26 -2.80
N ASP A 136 -17.38 17.30 -1.55
CA ASP A 136 -16.05 17.70 -1.16
C ASP A 136 -15.03 16.56 -1.26
N CYS A 137 -15.49 15.35 -0.95
CA CYS A 137 -14.65 14.17 -0.86
C CYS A 137 -15.44 12.89 -1.15
N VAL A 138 -14.76 11.92 -1.74
CA VAL A 138 -15.20 10.51 -1.80
C VAL A 138 -14.25 9.69 -0.94
N ARG A 139 -14.80 8.87 -0.05
CA ARG A 139 -14.03 8.08 0.90
C ARG A 139 -14.36 6.60 0.83
N GLY A 140 -13.32 5.76 0.80
CA GLY A 140 -13.47 4.31 0.85
C GLY A 140 -14.00 3.84 2.20
N VAL A 141 -15.11 3.10 2.19
CA VAL A 141 -15.77 2.58 3.40
C VAL A 141 -16.20 1.13 3.22
N VAL A 142 -16.29 0.41 4.34
CA VAL A 142 -16.90 -0.93 4.40
C VAL A 142 -17.98 -0.95 5.48
N PRO A 143 -18.98 -1.86 5.40
CA PRO A 143 -19.89 -2.08 6.52
C PRO A 143 -19.10 -2.40 7.80
N SER A 144 -19.44 -1.73 8.90
CA SER A 144 -18.73 -1.94 10.17
C SER A 144 -18.91 -3.37 10.67
N GLY A 145 -17.80 -4.07 10.89
CA GLY A 145 -17.78 -5.41 11.46
C GLY A 145 -18.30 -5.42 12.90
N GLN A 146 -17.93 -4.40 13.65
CA GLN A 146 -18.43 -4.14 15.02
C GLN A 146 -19.31 -2.89 15.00
N ASN A 147 -20.51 -3.01 15.57
CA ASN A 147 -21.43 -1.89 15.62
C ASN A 147 -21.02 -0.91 16.74
N PRO A 148 -20.75 0.40 16.43
CA PRO A 148 -20.27 1.36 17.42
C PRO A 148 -21.30 1.65 18.54
N PHE A 149 -22.59 1.37 18.33
CA PHE A 149 -23.60 1.45 19.40
C PHE A 149 -23.48 0.32 20.43
N LYS A 150 -22.61 -0.66 20.20
CA LYS A 150 -22.24 -1.71 21.17
C LYS A 150 -20.84 -1.52 21.74
N MET A 151 -20.24 -0.35 21.54
CA MET A 151 -18.93 0.01 22.08
C MET A 151 -19.05 0.82 23.36
N TRP A 152 -18.01 0.75 24.18
CA TRP A 152 -17.94 1.38 25.48
C TRP A 152 -16.72 2.28 25.57
N LYS A 153 -16.82 3.35 26.34
CA LYS A 153 -15.68 4.10 26.87
C LYS A 153 -15.55 3.84 28.38
N LEU A 154 -14.32 3.85 28.87
CA LEU A 154 -14.07 3.81 30.30
C LEU A 154 -14.06 5.22 30.86
N ASP A 155 -14.78 5.45 31.91
CA ASP A 155 -14.69 6.66 32.70
C ASP A 155 -13.34 6.64 33.46
N PRO A 156 -12.46 7.66 33.28
CA PRO A 156 -11.11 7.60 33.83
C PRO A 156 -11.07 7.69 35.37
N ASP A 157 -12.08 8.30 35.99
CA ASP A 157 -12.08 8.53 37.41
C ASP A 157 -12.71 7.34 38.19
N SER A 158 -13.81 6.81 37.65
CA SER A 158 -14.55 5.73 38.33
C SER A 158 -14.26 4.33 37.77
N GLY A 159 -13.59 4.21 36.63
CA GLY A 159 -13.37 2.93 35.95
C GLY A 159 -14.65 2.28 35.38
N ARG A 160 -15.77 2.98 35.38
CA ARG A 160 -17.06 2.47 34.91
C ARG A 160 -17.11 2.46 33.39
N MET A 161 -17.83 1.48 32.82
CA MET A 161 -18.14 1.43 31.41
C MET A 161 -19.33 2.36 31.10
N LEU A 162 -19.13 3.28 30.18
CA LEU A 162 -20.16 4.18 29.66
C LEU A 162 -20.39 3.86 28.16
N PRO A 163 -21.64 3.79 27.67
CA PRO A 163 -21.92 3.60 26.27
C PRO A 163 -21.22 4.67 25.41
N LEU A 164 -20.59 4.24 24.33
CA LEU A 164 -19.91 5.18 23.42
C LEU A 164 -20.92 6.08 22.69
N LEU A 165 -22.02 5.49 22.21
CA LEU A 165 -23.07 6.19 21.47
C LEU A 165 -24.46 5.81 22.01
N GLN A 166 -25.41 6.72 21.78
CA GLN A 166 -26.84 6.56 22.08
C GLN A 166 -27.62 6.46 20.75
N VAL A 167 -28.79 5.83 20.80
CA VAL A 167 -29.76 5.78 19.69
C VAL A 167 -31.09 6.27 20.18
N GLU A 168 -31.69 7.22 19.48
CA GLU A 168 -33.02 7.72 19.81
C GLU A 168 -34.05 6.58 19.78
N GLY A 169 -34.89 6.49 20.81
CA GLY A 169 -35.90 5.44 20.91
C GLY A 169 -35.40 4.07 21.36
N ILE A 170 -34.09 3.87 21.59
CA ILE A 170 -33.54 2.62 22.10
C ILE A 170 -32.74 2.91 23.37
N ALA A 171 -33.30 2.52 24.53
CA ALA A 171 -32.67 2.81 25.83
C ALA A 171 -31.33 2.11 26.03
N GLU A 172 -31.19 0.89 25.54
CA GLU A 172 -29.98 0.07 25.68
C GLU A 172 -29.49 -0.45 24.31
N PRO A 173 -28.93 0.40 23.45
CA PRO A 173 -28.52 0.01 22.09
C PRO A 173 -27.44 -1.09 22.13
N TYR A 174 -26.62 -1.15 23.15
CA TYR A 174 -25.59 -2.16 23.34
C TYR A 174 -26.15 -3.57 23.58
N ASN A 175 -27.38 -3.70 24.09
CA ASN A 175 -28.13 -4.95 24.27
C ASN A 175 -29.12 -5.26 23.14
N ALA A 176 -29.39 -4.28 22.28
CA ALA A 176 -30.34 -4.43 21.19
C ALA A 176 -29.87 -5.40 20.08
N PRO A 177 -30.77 -6.09 19.38
CA PRO A 177 -30.43 -6.86 18.19
C PRO A 177 -29.74 -5.98 17.13
N ARG A 178 -28.71 -6.53 16.42
CA ARG A 178 -27.96 -5.77 15.41
C ARG A 178 -28.87 -5.17 14.32
N GLN A 179 -29.94 -5.88 13.97
CA GLN A 179 -30.87 -5.48 12.91
C GLN A 179 -31.70 -4.23 13.28
N SER A 180 -31.91 -3.96 14.58
CA SER A 180 -32.63 -2.78 15.07
C SER A 180 -31.75 -1.54 15.22
N LEU A 181 -30.44 -1.68 15.06
CA LEU A 181 -29.50 -0.58 15.16
C LEU A 181 -29.24 0.06 13.79
N PRO A 182 -28.90 1.35 13.74
CA PRO A 182 -28.50 2.01 12.51
C PRO A 182 -27.34 1.26 11.83
N LYS A 183 -27.38 1.20 10.50
CA LYS A 183 -26.26 0.70 9.69
C LYS A 183 -25.08 1.64 9.84
N THR A 184 -23.92 1.10 10.11
CA THR A 184 -22.69 1.86 10.28
C THR A 184 -21.61 1.36 9.33
N TYR A 185 -20.73 2.26 8.98
CA TYR A 185 -19.63 1.99 8.05
C TYR A 185 -18.30 2.35 8.70
N TRP A 186 -17.28 1.59 8.38
CA TRP A 186 -15.91 1.82 8.82
C TRP A 186 -15.12 2.44 7.67
N GLN A 187 -14.42 3.53 7.95
CA GLN A 187 -13.50 4.15 7.01
C GLN A 187 -12.30 3.24 6.77
N THR A 188 -11.92 3.05 5.52
CA THR A 188 -10.71 2.28 5.14
C THR A 188 -9.60 3.23 4.65
N GLY A 189 -8.35 2.76 4.70
CA GLY A 189 -7.20 3.51 4.17
C GLY A 189 -6.98 3.36 2.66
N HIS A 190 -7.89 2.70 1.93
CA HIS A 190 -7.69 2.37 0.52
C HIS A 190 -7.62 3.61 -0.38
N ILE A 191 -8.55 4.55 -0.18
CA ILE A 191 -8.72 5.71 -1.07
C ILE A 191 -9.51 6.82 -0.39
N ASP A 192 -9.03 8.04 -0.53
CA ASP A 192 -9.81 9.26 -0.41
C ASP A 192 -9.57 10.09 -1.68
N ALA A 193 -10.60 10.46 -2.42
CA ALA A 193 -10.53 11.42 -3.52
C ALA A 193 -11.13 12.74 -3.05
N ILE A 194 -10.36 13.82 -3.09
CA ILE A 194 -10.65 15.09 -2.41
C ILE A 194 -10.54 16.23 -3.42
N ARG A 195 -11.48 17.16 -3.44
CA ARG A 195 -11.29 18.38 -4.23
C ARG A 195 -10.12 19.18 -3.67
N ALA A 196 -9.27 19.70 -4.53
CA ALA A 196 -8.15 20.53 -4.08
C ALA A 196 -8.64 21.78 -3.34
N SER A 197 -9.78 22.35 -3.73
CA SER A 197 -10.42 23.48 -3.04
C SER A 197 -10.83 23.14 -1.60
N THR A 198 -11.25 21.90 -1.32
CA THR A 198 -11.55 21.46 0.05
C THR A 198 -10.32 21.56 0.96
N ILE A 199 -9.13 21.20 0.43
CA ILE A 199 -7.88 21.31 1.18
C ILE A 199 -7.42 22.76 1.29
N LEU A 200 -7.47 23.52 0.18
CA LEU A 200 -6.87 24.84 0.10
C LEU A 200 -7.75 25.94 0.71
N GLU A 201 -9.08 25.84 0.56
CA GLU A 201 -10.02 26.89 0.94
C GLU A 201 -10.80 26.53 2.22
N LYS A 202 -11.22 25.26 2.37
CA LYS A 202 -11.96 24.81 3.55
C LYS A 202 -11.07 24.33 4.70
N GLY A 203 -9.77 24.16 4.48
CA GLY A 203 -8.83 23.68 5.51
C GLY A 203 -9.10 22.23 5.98
N SER A 204 -9.65 21.39 5.11
CA SER A 204 -10.08 20.03 5.46
C SER A 204 -9.65 19.02 4.40
N LEU A 205 -9.45 17.76 4.81
CA LEU A 205 -9.28 16.63 3.88
C LEU A 205 -10.61 15.92 3.54
N THR A 206 -11.71 16.37 4.10
CA THR A 206 -13.02 15.73 3.90
C THR A 206 -14.11 16.71 3.53
N GLY A 207 -14.03 17.96 4.04
CA GLY A 207 -15.10 18.93 3.92
C GLY A 207 -16.39 18.52 4.64
N GLU A 208 -17.52 18.96 4.14
CA GLU A 208 -18.85 18.75 4.73
C GLU A 208 -19.64 17.65 3.99
N ILE A 209 -19.53 17.60 2.65
CA ILE A 209 -20.27 16.64 1.82
C ILE A 209 -19.32 15.52 1.39
N ILE A 210 -19.45 14.38 2.06
CA ILE A 210 -18.60 13.20 1.87
C ILE A 210 -19.43 12.08 1.26
N LEU A 211 -19.02 11.56 0.10
CA LEU A 211 -19.65 10.42 -0.52
C LEU A 211 -18.91 9.11 -0.21
N PRO A 212 -19.62 8.01 0.08
CA PRO A 212 -18.98 6.73 0.32
C PRO A 212 -18.65 6.00 -0.98
N LEU A 213 -17.42 5.52 -1.13
CA LEU A 213 -17.10 4.45 -2.06
C LEU A 213 -17.12 3.12 -1.29
N MET A 214 -18.06 2.25 -1.65
CA MET A 214 -18.21 0.96 -0.98
C MET A 214 -17.10 0.01 -1.42
N ILE A 215 -16.23 -0.36 -0.50
CA ILE A 215 -15.18 -1.36 -0.70
C ILE A 215 -15.71 -2.72 -0.22
N ASP A 216 -15.40 -3.78 -0.94
CA ASP A 216 -15.74 -5.15 -0.49
C ASP A 216 -14.99 -5.44 0.83
N PRO A 217 -15.69 -5.88 1.89
CA PRO A 217 -15.07 -6.15 3.20
C PRO A 217 -13.90 -7.13 3.16
N ARG A 218 -13.83 -7.99 2.15
CA ARG A 218 -12.69 -8.91 1.96
C ARG A 218 -11.35 -8.20 1.77
N TYR A 219 -11.35 -6.98 1.24
CA TYR A 219 -10.15 -6.17 1.05
C TYR A 219 -9.73 -5.40 2.31
N THR A 220 -10.52 -5.47 3.40
CA THR A 220 -10.23 -4.70 4.60
C THR A 220 -8.93 -5.17 5.25
N ALA A 221 -7.88 -4.40 5.02
CA ALA A 221 -6.54 -4.65 5.52
C ALA A 221 -5.82 -3.32 5.75
N ASP A 222 -5.35 -3.12 6.97
CA ASP A 222 -4.48 -2.01 7.34
C ASP A 222 -3.30 -2.56 8.15
N ILE A 223 -2.09 -2.11 7.83
CA ILE A 223 -0.86 -2.66 8.38
C ILE A 223 -0.32 -1.71 9.44
N ASP A 224 -0.54 -2.05 10.71
CA ASP A 224 0.04 -1.34 11.84
C ASP A 224 0.97 -2.22 12.69
N THR A 225 0.73 -3.52 12.70
CA THR A 225 1.48 -4.50 13.47
C THR A 225 2.06 -5.60 12.58
N PRO A 226 3.06 -6.37 13.06
CA PRO A 226 3.55 -7.55 12.35
C PRO A 226 2.45 -8.59 12.05
N ALA A 227 1.46 -8.73 12.92
CA ALA A 227 0.33 -9.64 12.71
C ALA A 227 -0.56 -9.18 11.54
N ASP A 228 -0.76 -7.85 11.39
CA ASP A 228 -1.47 -7.30 10.23
C ASP A 228 -0.69 -7.55 8.94
N TRP A 229 0.64 -7.42 9.00
CA TRP A 229 1.52 -7.70 7.86
C TRP A 229 1.29 -9.09 7.30
N GLU A 230 1.43 -10.10 8.15
CA GLU A 230 1.22 -11.50 7.77
C GLU A 230 -0.22 -11.77 7.30
N ARG A 231 -1.20 -11.14 7.95
CA ARG A 231 -2.61 -11.25 7.54
C ARG A 231 -2.83 -10.70 6.13
N CYS A 232 -2.26 -9.54 5.82
CA CYS A 232 -2.37 -8.91 4.50
C CYS A 232 -1.65 -9.73 3.42
N GLU A 233 -0.46 -10.28 3.72
CA GLU A 233 0.24 -11.18 2.78
C GLU A 233 -0.57 -12.44 2.49
N ARG A 234 -1.18 -13.05 3.51
CA ARG A 234 -2.07 -14.21 3.33
C ARG A 234 -3.32 -13.87 2.51
N LEU A 235 -3.87 -12.66 2.68
CA LEU A 235 -5.04 -12.21 1.92
C LEU A 235 -4.74 -12.16 0.42
N LEU A 236 -3.54 -11.77 0.02
CA LEU A 236 -3.11 -11.75 -1.39
C LEU A 236 -3.02 -13.15 -2.04
N LEU A 237 -2.98 -14.21 -1.24
CA LEU A 237 -2.99 -15.60 -1.74
C LEU A 237 -4.40 -16.09 -2.08
N ASP A 238 -5.44 -15.37 -1.68
CA ASP A 238 -6.82 -15.69 -2.02
C ASP A 238 -7.10 -15.35 -3.49
N PRO A 239 -7.42 -16.33 -4.36
CA PRO A 239 -7.68 -16.09 -5.78
C PRO A 239 -8.92 -15.20 -6.05
N GLN A 240 -9.76 -14.97 -5.05
CA GLN A 240 -10.90 -14.05 -5.14
C GLN A 240 -10.49 -12.58 -4.91
N ILE A 241 -9.29 -12.32 -4.42
CA ILE A 241 -8.75 -11.00 -4.19
C ILE A 241 -8.05 -10.52 -5.47
N GLN A 242 -8.69 -9.59 -6.16
CA GLN A 242 -8.14 -8.91 -7.34
C GLN A 242 -7.54 -7.57 -6.93
N ALA A 243 -6.44 -7.62 -6.21
CA ALA A 243 -5.71 -6.42 -5.80
C ALA A 243 -4.81 -5.91 -6.94
N VAL A 244 -4.46 -4.63 -6.85
CA VAL A 244 -3.38 -4.07 -7.68
C VAL A 244 -2.06 -4.65 -7.17
N ASP A 245 -1.37 -5.42 -8.00
CA ASP A 245 -0.10 -6.07 -7.65
C ASP A 245 1.06 -5.41 -8.41
N PRO A 246 2.05 -4.80 -7.73
CA PRO A 246 3.19 -4.16 -8.35
C PRO A 246 4.08 -5.13 -9.13
N LEU A 247 4.08 -6.42 -8.80
CA LEU A 247 4.90 -7.44 -9.45
C LEU A 247 4.27 -7.98 -10.72
N VAL A 248 2.96 -7.79 -10.92
CA VAL A 248 2.33 -8.14 -12.19
C VAL A 248 2.81 -7.17 -13.26
N SER A 249 3.76 -7.61 -14.06
CA SER A 249 4.21 -6.92 -15.26
C SER A 249 3.00 -6.64 -16.18
N ARG A 250 3.01 -5.49 -16.89
CA ARG A 250 2.04 -5.23 -17.98
C ARG A 250 2.17 -6.25 -19.13
N ARG A 251 3.25 -7.03 -19.13
CA ARG A 251 3.36 -8.19 -20.03
C ARG A 251 2.63 -9.35 -19.36
N PRO A 252 1.63 -9.94 -20.00
CA PRO A 252 0.99 -11.15 -19.48
C PRO A 252 2.09 -12.20 -19.24
N PHE A 253 2.00 -12.90 -18.12
CA PHE A 253 2.88 -14.04 -17.87
C PHE A 253 2.81 -14.96 -19.09
N PRO A 254 3.92 -15.44 -19.62
CA PRO A 254 3.87 -16.35 -20.76
C PRO A 254 3.01 -17.56 -20.38
N THR A 255 2.03 -17.88 -21.23
CA THR A 255 1.14 -19.03 -21.02
C THR A 255 1.90 -20.35 -21.03
N ARG A 256 3.14 -20.33 -21.53
CA ARG A 256 4.05 -21.47 -21.56
C ARG A 256 5.47 -21.00 -21.27
N VAL A 257 6.09 -21.60 -20.27
CA VAL A 257 7.51 -21.41 -19.93
C VAL A 257 8.21 -22.72 -20.26
N SER A 258 9.26 -22.67 -21.09
CA SER A 258 10.06 -23.86 -21.46
C SER A 258 11.42 -23.86 -20.77
N LEU A 259 11.92 -22.69 -20.36
CA LEU A 259 13.23 -22.52 -19.74
C LEU A 259 13.14 -21.50 -18.60
N LEU A 260 13.66 -21.89 -17.44
CA LEU A 260 13.97 -21.02 -16.30
C LEU A 260 15.48 -20.80 -16.29
N LEU A 261 15.93 -19.61 -16.65
CA LEU A 261 17.33 -19.21 -16.60
C LEU A 261 17.57 -18.37 -15.33
N MET A 262 18.52 -18.78 -14.51
CA MET A 262 18.83 -18.16 -13.22
C MET A 262 20.30 -17.71 -13.19
N ASP A 263 20.56 -16.60 -12.51
CA ASP A 263 21.91 -16.27 -12.06
C ASP A 263 22.26 -17.13 -10.83
N PHE A 264 23.53 -17.22 -10.50
CA PHE A 264 23.99 -17.96 -9.32
C PHE A 264 24.17 -17.07 -8.10
N ASP A 265 24.92 -15.98 -8.24
CA ASP A 265 25.26 -15.10 -7.14
C ASP A 265 24.11 -14.17 -6.79
N GLY A 266 23.73 -14.11 -5.52
CA GLY A 266 22.56 -13.35 -5.05
C GLY A 266 21.19 -13.99 -5.40
N VAL A 267 21.16 -15.09 -6.16
CA VAL A 267 19.93 -15.84 -6.52
C VAL A 267 19.93 -17.22 -5.89
N LEU A 268 20.95 -18.03 -6.15
CA LEU A 268 21.12 -19.36 -5.57
C LEU A 268 22.10 -19.38 -4.39
N SER A 269 22.84 -18.30 -4.18
CA SER A 269 23.71 -18.03 -3.04
C SER A 269 23.30 -16.70 -2.38
N ASP A 270 23.89 -16.39 -1.24
CA ASP A 270 23.71 -15.12 -0.53
C ASP A 270 24.69 -14.02 -0.95
N ASP A 271 25.35 -14.21 -2.10
CA ASP A 271 26.36 -13.29 -2.67
C ASP A 271 27.56 -13.05 -1.75
N LEU A 272 27.83 -14.00 -0.83
CA LEU A 272 28.97 -13.97 0.08
C LEU A 272 29.89 -15.17 -0.19
N VAL A 273 31.18 -14.91 -0.23
CA VAL A 273 32.26 -15.91 -0.45
C VAL A 273 33.06 -16.05 0.81
N PHE A 274 33.26 -17.29 1.26
CA PHE A 274 34.26 -17.64 2.30
C PHE A 274 35.49 -18.11 1.60
N THR A 275 36.62 -17.46 1.84
CA THR A 275 37.92 -17.85 1.28
C THR A 275 38.84 -18.28 2.42
N ASP A 276 39.39 -19.47 2.33
CA ASP A 276 40.40 -19.97 3.30
C ASP A 276 41.81 -19.46 2.97
N GLN A 277 42.75 -19.73 3.87
CA GLN A 277 44.16 -19.30 3.70
C GLN A 277 44.88 -19.98 2.53
N GLU A 278 44.30 -21.02 1.95
CA GLU A 278 44.79 -21.72 0.76
C GLU A 278 44.14 -21.20 -0.53
N GLY A 279 43.27 -20.19 -0.41
CA GLY A 279 42.52 -19.59 -1.53
C GLY A 279 41.35 -20.42 -2.00
N LYS A 280 40.89 -21.44 -1.24
CA LYS A 280 39.70 -22.18 -1.56
C LYS A 280 38.46 -21.40 -1.16
N GLU A 281 37.53 -21.34 -2.07
CA GLU A 281 36.26 -20.61 -1.88
C GLU A 281 35.10 -21.55 -1.56
N ALA A 282 34.18 -21.05 -0.73
CA ALA A 282 32.92 -21.70 -0.39
C ALA A 282 31.79 -20.66 -0.37
N VAL A 283 30.62 -21.06 -0.84
CA VAL A 283 29.42 -20.23 -0.82
C VAL A 283 28.30 -20.92 -0.05
N ARG A 284 27.41 -20.15 0.52
CA ARG A 284 26.22 -20.66 1.19
C ARG A 284 25.02 -20.65 0.24
N CYS A 285 24.41 -21.82 0.05
CA CYS A 285 23.22 -21.98 -0.77
C CYS A 285 22.03 -22.46 0.07
N SER A 286 20.80 -22.09 -0.35
CA SER A 286 19.57 -22.54 0.29
C SER A 286 19.25 -24.00 -0.12
N ARG A 287 18.85 -24.82 0.86
CA ARG A 287 18.30 -26.16 0.59
C ARG A 287 16.88 -26.07 0.03
N SER A 288 16.12 -25.06 0.40
CA SER A 288 14.75 -24.84 -0.08
C SER A 288 14.72 -24.60 -1.58
N ASP A 289 15.69 -23.83 -2.11
CA ASP A 289 15.80 -23.57 -3.55
C ASP A 289 16.08 -24.87 -4.32
N GLY A 290 16.98 -25.69 -3.80
CA GLY A 290 17.25 -27.02 -4.38
C GLY A 290 16.02 -27.92 -4.38
N PHE A 291 15.22 -27.89 -3.30
CA PHE A 291 13.95 -28.62 -3.24
C PHE A 291 12.92 -28.07 -4.24
N GLY A 292 12.79 -26.75 -4.35
CA GLY A 292 11.92 -26.10 -5.33
C GLY A 292 12.27 -26.46 -6.77
N LEU A 293 13.56 -26.47 -7.12
CA LEU A 293 14.04 -26.86 -8.45
C LEU A 293 13.81 -28.37 -8.74
N SER A 294 13.92 -29.23 -7.72
CA SER A 294 13.58 -30.65 -7.85
C SER A 294 12.09 -30.83 -8.15
N LEU A 295 11.21 -30.13 -7.43
CA LEU A 295 9.77 -30.16 -7.69
C LEU A 295 9.41 -29.64 -9.08
N LEU A 296 10.08 -28.57 -9.54
CA LEU A 296 9.90 -28.03 -10.89
C LEU A 296 10.21 -29.11 -11.95
N ARG A 297 11.34 -29.79 -11.79
CA ARG A 297 11.79 -30.86 -12.69
C ARG A 297 10.85 -32.07 -12.69
N GLU A 298 10.33 -32.44 -11.52
CA GLU A 298 9.45 -33.62 -11.37
C GLU A 298 8.03 -33.36 -11.90
N LYS A 299 7.54 -32.12 -11.77
CA LYS A 299 6.13 -31.80 -12.02
C LYS A 299 5.87 -31.02 -13.31
N THR A 300 6.92 -30.60 -14.03
CA THR A 300 6.80 -29.78 -15.23
C THR A 300 7.85 -30.17 -16.28
N ASP A 301 7.62 -29.77 -17.54
CA ASP A 301 8.59 -29.89 -18.63
C ASP A 301 9.55 -28.69 -18.71
N ILE A 302 9.57 -27.82 -17.69
CA ILE A 302 10.40 -26.63 -17.67
C ILE A 302 11.86 -27.03 -17.41
N GLN A 303 12.74 -26.67 -18.33
CA GLN A 303 14.18 -26.82 -18.14
C GLN A 303 14.69 -25.69 -17.22
N ALA A 304 15.53 -26.04 -16.25
CA ALA A 304 16.23 -25.06 -15.42
C ALA A 304 17.70 -25.01 -15.82
N ALA A 305 18.24 -23.80 -16.00
CA ALA A 305 19.65 -23.58 -16.30
C ALA A 305 20.18 -22.41 -15.45
N VAL A 306 21.46 -22.48 -15.13
CA VAL A 306 22.17 -21.42 -14.40
C VAL A 306 23.17 -20.78 -15.36
N LEU A 307 23.16 -19.47 -15.42
CA LEU A 307 24.13 -18.66 -16.16
C LEU A 307 24.89 -17.80 -15.14
N SER A 308 26.19 -18.05 -14.97
CA SER A 308 27.08 -17.28 -14.09
C SER A 308 28.32 -16.84 -14.85
N ARG A 309 28.88 -15.71 -14.50
CA ARG A 309 30.22 -15.27 -14.94
C ARG A 309 31.34 -15.90 -14.12
N GLU A 310 30.99 -16.53 -12.99
CA GLU A 310 31.94 -17.12 -12.08
C GLU A 310 32.50 -18.43 -12.66
N GLU A 311 33.82 -18.49 -12.78
CA GLU A 311 34.54 -19.66 -13.27
C GLU A 311 34.84 -20.68 -12.15
N ASN A 312 34.51 -20.33 -10.89
CA ASN A 312 34.81 -21.19 -9.75
C ASN A 312 34.02 -22.50 -9.81
N PRO A 313 34.67 -23.64 -9.56
CA PRO A 313 34.04 -24.96 -9.55
C PRO A 313 32.86 -25.12 -8.59
N VAL A 314 32.70 -24.24 -7.61
CA VAL A 314 31.60 -24.19 -6.64
C VAL A 314 30.24 -24.12 -7.36
N VAL A 315 30.11 -23.28 -8.40
CA VAL A 315 28.89 -23.15 -9.19
C VAL A 315 28.50 -24.49 -9.82
N SER A 316 29.45 -25.10 -10.55
CA SER A 316 29.23 -26.39 -11.19
C SER A 316 28.97 -27.53 -10.20
N ALA A 317 29.61 -27.52 -9.05
CA ALA A 317 29.42 -28.51 -7.99
C ALA A 317 28.00 -28.44 -7.40
N ARG A 318 27.47 -27.21 -7.20
CA ARG A 318 26.11 -27.01 -6.70
C ARG A 318 25.03 -27.36 -7.74
N CYS A 319 25.25 -26.96 -8.99
CA CYS A 319 24.29 -27.22 -10.07
C CYS A 319 24.14 -28.70 -10.44
N ARG A 320 25.13 -29.54 -10.08
CA ARG A 320 25.06 -31.00 -10.27
C ARG A 320 24.27 -31.76 -9.22
N LYS A 321 23.98 -31.15 -8.09
CA LYS A 321 23.15 -31.71 -7.00
C LYS A 321 21.68 -31.39 -7.20
#